data_4c29231e73b108b121b39e5b0511ba6c
#
_entry.id   4c29231e73b108b121b39e5b0511ba6c
#
_cell.length_a   1.000
_cell.length_b   1.000
_cell.length_c   1.000
_cell.angle_alpha   90.00
_cell.angle_beta   90.00
_cell.angle_gamma   90.00
#
_symmetry.space_group_name_H-M   'P 1'
#
loop_
_entity.id
_entity.type
_entity.pdbx_description
1 polymer ?
#
loop_
_entity_poly.entity_id
_entity_poly.type
_entity_poly.pdbx_seq_one_letter_code
_entity_poly.pdbx_strand_id
1 'polypeptide(L)'
;QVRVMIEGAETTYTQGNLCLLNRNTMHRETDMSNADIVYIGIDASLLTQWPKSFPPPFQYKSILNQFFSDNLSERADYKKDYLDFTLLGEDTIPQLTQELIRAFTVKRIGYQFDVYSSLLRLFAALENPDIYKATHISLRNSQELLTAEQVKKLIETHHGAIQRTNLAEALNYSCEHISRIIKTNTGYTLKAYCQ
;
A
#
# COMPACT_ATOMS: atom_id res chain seq x y z
N GLN A 1 3.44 19.96 -10.80
CA GLN A 1 2.97 18.67 -11.29
C GLN A 1 4.13 17.69 -11.28
N VAL A 2 3.90 16.47 -10.77
CA VAL A 2 4.92 15.42 -10.65
C VAL A 2 4.39 14.15 -11.33
N ARG A 3 5.21 13.48 -12.10
CA ARG A 3 4.92 12.15 -12.61
C ARG A 3 5.68 11.12 -11.80
N VAL A 4 4.95 10.11 -11.34
CA VAL A 4 5.47 9.02 -10.52
C VAL A 4 5.13 7.71 -11.19
N MET A 5 6.12 6.86 -11.34
CA MET A 5 5.94 5.48 -11.76
C MET A 5 5.73 4.63 -10.50
N ILE A 6 4.57 4.00 -10.36
CA ILE A 6 4.25 3.10 -9.24
C ILE A 6 4.00 1.71 -9.82
N GLU A 7 4.84 0.74 -9.47
CA GLU A 7 4.78 -0.65 -9.97
C GLU A 7 4.63 -0.76 -11.49
N GLY A 8 5.28 0.15 -12.23
CA GLY A 8 5.25 0.17 -13.69
C GLY A 8 4.09 0.97 -14.31
N ALA A 9 3.14 1.46 -13.52
CA ALA A 9 2.09 2.36 -13.98
C ALA A 9 2.47 3.82 -13.72
N GLU A 10 2.35 4.69 -14.73
CA GLU A 10 2.61 6.12 -14.57
C GLU A 10 1.37 6.84 -14.05
N THR A 11 1.54 7.61 -12.99
CA THR A 11 0.51 8.43 -12.35
C THR A 11 1.01 9.87 -12.22
N THR A 12 0.12 10.83 -12.42
CA THR A 12 0.45 12.25 -12.31
C THR A 12 -0.20 12.85 -11.09
N TYR A 13 0.62 13.50 -10.26
CA TYR A 13 0.19 14.21 -9.06
C TYR A 13 0.26 15.73 -9.28
N THR A 14 -0.77 16.42 -8.83
CA THR A 14 -0.81 17.89 -8.76
C THR A 14 -0.66 18.34 -7.32
N GLN A 15 -0.49 19.64 -7.11
CA GLN A 15 -0.37 20.20 -5.76
C GLN A 15 -1.58 19.80 -4.90
N GLY A 16 -1.30 19.39 -3.67
CA GLY A 16 -2.29 18.93 -2.70
C GLY A 16 -2.67 17.46 -2.82
N ASN A 17 -2.39 16.79 -3.96
CA ASN A 17 -2.60 15.36 -4.08
C ASN A 17 -1.47 14.58 -3.42
N LEU A 18 -1.79 13.43 -2.86
CA LEU A 18 -0.79 12.58 -2.19
C LEU A 18 -1.13 11.09 -2.36
N CYS A 19 -0.15 10.26 -2.13
CA CYS A 19 -0.34 8.81 -2.06
C CYS A 19 0.26 8.23 -0.78
N LEU A 20 -0.35 7.18 -0.28
CA LEU A 20 0.14 6.37 0.82
C LEU A 20 0.53 5.01 0.27
N LEU A 21 1.83 4.77 0.18
CA LEU A 21 2.39 3.54 -0.41
C LEU A 21 2.65 2.49 0.66
N ASN A 22 2.34 1.25 0.35
CA ASN A 22 2.82 0.12 1.13
C ASN A 22 4.36 0.01 1.00
N ARG A 23 5.03 -0.47 2.05
CA ARG A 23 6.49 -0.63 2.14
C ARG A 23 7.12 -1.41 0.98
N ASN A 24 6.38 -2.32 0.34
CA ASN A 24 6.86 -3.15 -0.76
C ASN A 24 6.44 -2.66 -2.15
N THR A 25 5.83 -1.47 -2.23
CA THR A 25 5.43 -0.87 -3.48
C THR A 25 6.59 -0.10 -4.10
N MET A 26 7.08 -0.57 -5.24
CA MET A 26 8.15 0.11 -5.96
C MET A 26 7.62 1.38 -6.61
N HIS A 27 8.31 2.48 -6.37
CA HIS A 27 7.97 3.76 -6.95
C HIS A 27 9.21 4.55 -7.31
N ARG A 28 9.07 5.43 -8.28
CA ARG A 28 10.11 6.40 -8.66
C ARG A 28 9.46 7.62 -9.32
N GLU A 29 10.03 8.77 -9.10
CA GLU A 29 9.68 9.99 -9.81
C GLU A 29 10.28 9.94 -11.21
N THR A 30 9.46 10.25 -12.21
CA THR A 30 9.90 10.30 -13.62
C THR A 30 10.03 11.72 -14.14
N ASP A 31 9.30 12.67 -13.53
CA ASP A 31 9.40 14.09 -13.82
C ASP A 31 9.09 14.91 -12.57
N MET A 32 10.05 15.72 -12.13
CA MET A 32 9.98 16.58 -10.94
C MET A 32 10.17 18.06 -11.27
N SER A 33 9.97 18.47 -12.52
CA SER A 33 10.20 19.85 -12.91
C SER A 33 9.26 20.81 -12.13
N ASN A 34 9.84 21.70 -11.33
CA ASN A 34 9.16 22.72 -10.52
C ASN A 34 8.18 22.15 -9.45
N ALA A 35 8.57 21.09 -8.76
CA ALA A 35 7.76 20.54 -7.68
C ALA A 35 8.60 20.18 -6.46
N ASP A 36 8.09 20.51 -5.28
CA ASP A 36 8.60 20.03 -4.00
C ASP A 36 7.78 18.81 -3.56
N ILE A 37 8.47 17.74 -3.19
CA ILE A 37 7.86 16.51 -2.69
C ILE A 37 8.30 16.31 -1.25
N VAL A 38 7.36 16.00 -0.37
CA VAL A 38 7.65 15.62 1.01
C VAL A 38 7.31 14.15 1.22
N TYR A 39 8.29 13.40 1.69
CA TYR A 39 8.14 12.01 2.07
C TYR A 39 8.00 11.88 3.58
N ILE A 40 6.95 11.20 4.04
CA ILE A 40 6.73 10.88 5.45
C ILE A 40 6.78 9.36 5.60
N GLY A 41 7.88 8.87 6.17
CA GLY A 41 8.00 7.46 6.53
C GLY A 41 7.33 7.18 7.88
N ILE A 42 6.40 6.23 7.91
CA ILE A 42 5.70 5.80 9.13
C ILE A 42 6.13 4.36 9.42
N ASP A 43 6.86 4.19 10.53
CA ASP A 43 7.24 2.85 10.98
C ASP A 43 6.04 2.11 11.57
N ALA A 44 5.97 0.80 11.31
CA ALA A 44 4.90 -0.05 11.82
C ALA A 44 4.81 -0.04 13.36
N SER A 45 5.94 0.11 14.05
CA SER A 45 5.99 0.18 15.52
C SER A 45 5.27 1.41 16.06
N LEU A 46 5.27 2.52 15.33
CA LEU A 46 4.53 3.72 15.74
C LEU A 46 3.03 3.43 15.87
N LEU A 47 2.48 2.65 14.96
CA LEU A 47 1.04 2.32 14.94
C LEU A 47 0.71 1.20 15.93
N THR A 48 1.55 0.17 16.04
CA THR A 48 1.33 -0.94 16.98
C THR A 48 1.54 -0.54 18.44
N GLN A 49 2.40 0.46 18.69
CA GLN A 49 2.69 1.01 20.01
C GLN A 49 1.98 2.34 20.27
N TRP A 50 0.91 2.62 19.50
CA TRP A 50 0.14 3.85 19.68
C TRP A 50 -0.30 4.01 21.13
N PRO A 51 -0.07 5.18 21.76
CA PRO A 51 -0.38 5.35 23.18
C PRO A 51 -1.87 5.18 23.46
N LYS A 52 -2.21 4.30 24.41
CA LYS A 52 -3.62 4.04 24.80
C LYS A 52 -4.32 5.26 25.39
N SER A 53 -3.56 6.26 25.82
CA SER A 53 -4.08 7.55 26.31
C SER A 53 -4.51 8.50 25.21
N PHE A 54 -4.14 8.23 23.97
CA PHE A 54 -4.57 9.02 22.80
C PHE A 54 -5.78 8.40 22.12
N PRO A 55 -6.55 9.19 21.38
CA PRO A 55 -7.55 8.66 20.47
C PRO A 55 -6.90 7.68 19.48
N PRO A 56 -7.62 6.69 18.99
CA PRO A 56 -7.10 5.82 17.93
C PRO A 56 -6.73 6.66 16.69
N PRO A 57 -5.65 6.31 15.98
CA PRO A 57 -5.15 7.12 14.87
C PRO A 57 -6.11 7.15 13.67
N PHE A 58 -7.02 6.18 13.58
CA PHE A 58 -7.98 6.04 12.46
C PHE A 58 -9.38 5.78 12.97
N GLN A 59 -10.37 6.18 12.18
CA GLN A 59 -11.77 5.82 12.43
C GLN A 59 -11.98 4.32 12.19
N TYR A 60 -12.83 3.71 13.01
CA TYR A 60 -13.17 2.30 12.87
C TYR A 60 -13.77 2.01 11.49
N LYS A 61 -13.21 1.02 10.78
CA LYS A 61 -13.58 0.64 9.40
C LYS A 61 -13.29 1.70 8.33
N SER A 62 -12.51 2.73 8.63
CA SER A 62 -12.07 3.66 7.59
C SER A 62 -11.13 3.00 6.58
N ILE A 63 -10.95 3.63 5.43
CA ILE A 63 -10.02 3.17 4.40
C ILE A 63 -8.58 3.13 4.91
N LEU A 64 -8.17 4.11 5.74
CA LEU A 64 -6.86 4.13 6.38
C LEU A 64 -6.71 2.99 7.38
N ASN A 65 -7.73 2.77 8.23
CA ASN A 65 -7.72 1.66 9.19
C ASN A 65 -7.54 0.31 8.49
N GLN A 66 -8.27 0.06 7.41
CA GLN A 66 -8.15 -1.16 6.62
C GLN A 66 -6.76 -1.29 5.99
N PHE A 67 -6.29 -0.22 5.35
CA PHE A 67 -4.98 -0.21 4.70
C PHE A 67 -3.85 -0.51 5.67
N PHE A 68 -3.79 0.18 6.82
CA PHE A 68 -2.75 -0.05 7.82
C PHE A 68 -2.89 -1.42 8.49
N SER A 69 -4.10 -1.87 8.83
CA SER A 69 -4.31 -3.20 9.41
C SER A 69 -3.84 -4.32 8.48
N ASP A 70 -4.12 -4.18 7.19
CA ASP A 70 -3.69 -5.11 6.16
C ASP A 70 -2.17 -5.12 6.00
N ASN A 71 -1.54 -3.94 6.09
CA ASN A 71 -0.10 -3.77 5.93
C ASN A 71 0.72 -4.09 7.19
N LEU A 72 0.10 -4.13 8.36
CA LEU A 72 0.71 -4.61 9.60
C LEU A 72 0.61 -6.13 9.78
N SER A 73 -0.16 -6.81 8.95
CA SER A 73 -0.29 -8.27 9.00
C SER A 73 0.96 -8.97 8.45
N GLU A 74 1.19 -10.23 8.85
CA GLU A 74 2.29 -11.07 8.32
C GLU A 74 2.19 -11.29 6.80
N ARG A 75 1.01 -11.04 6.20
CA ARG A 75 0.78 -11.14 4.75
C ARG A 75 1.09 -9.84 3.99
N ALA A 76 1.48 -8.79 4.69
CA ALA A 76 1.78 -7.48 4.09
C ALA A 76 2.91 -7.52 3.05
N ASP A 77 3.86 -8.44 3.18
CA ASP A 77 5.02 -8.54 2.29
C ASP A 77 4.66 -8.87 0.83
N TYR A 78 3.44 -9.32 0.58
CA TYR A 78 2.97 -9.70 -0.75
C TYR A 78 1.93 -8.74 -1.34
N LYS A 79 1.46 -7.77 -0.55
CA LYS A 79 0.51 -6.77 -1.02
C LYS A 79 1.26 -5.59 -1.65
N LYS A 80 0.95 -5.35 -2.91
CA LYS A 80 1.38 -4.17 -3.63
C LYS A 80 0.14 -3.33 -3.89
N ASP A 81 -0.20 -2.51 -2.91
CA ASP A 81 -1.33 -1.61 -2.96
C ASP A 81 -0.95 -0.24 -2.43
N TYR A 82 -1.72 0.75 -2.79
CA TYR A 82 -1.59 2.09 -2.28
C TYR A 82 -2.93 2.80 -2.21
N LEU A 83 -3.00 3.82 -1.38
CA LEU A 83 -4.11 4.76 -1.36
C LEU A 83 -3.70 6.01 -2.13
N ASP A 84 -4.56 6.43 -3.03
CA ASP A 84 -4.46 7.67 -3.76
C ASP A 84 -5.46 8.68 -3.19
N PHE A 85 -4.99 9.91 -2.92
CA PHE A 85 -5.80 10.97 -2.33
C PHE A 85 -5.82 12.16 -3.25
N THR A 86 -7.00 12.47 -3.78
CA THR A 86 -7.25 13.64 -4.59
C THR A 86 -7.85 14.75 -3.73
N LEU A 87 -7.21 15.90 -3.72
CA LEU A 87 -7.69 17.08 -2.99
C LEU A 87 -9.00 17.60 -3.59
N LEU A 88 -10.01 17.81 -2.73
CA LEU A 88 -11.30 18.38 -3.09
C LEU A 88 -11.57 19.74 -2.42
N GLY A 89 -11.10 19.88 -1.19
CA GLY A 89 -11.35 21.04 -0.35
C GLY A 89 -10.10 21.86 -0.07
N GLU A 90 -10.02 22.44 1.12
CA GLU A 90 -8.88 23.24 1.56
C GLU A 90 -7.70 22.34 1.93
N ASP A 91 -6.55 22.60 1.34
CA ASP A 91 -5.31 21.85 1.60
C ASP A 91 -4.66 22.28 2.92
N THR A 92 -4.87 21.47 3.96
CA THR A 92 -4.25 21.66 5.28
C THR A 92 -2.94 20.87 5.46
N ILE A 93 -2.59 19.99 4.52
CA ILE A 93 -1.43 19.11 4.63
C ILE A 93 -0.10 19.87 4.66
N PRO A 94 0.13 20.93 3.87
CA PRO A 94 1.38 21.67 3.93
C PRO A 94 1.68 22.22 5.32
N GLN A 95 0.67 22.76 6.01
CA GLN A 95 0.83 23.26 7.38
C GLN A 95 1.18 22.12 8.35
N LEU A 96 0.44 21.01 8.30
CA LEU A 96 0.68 19.85 9.15
C LEU A 96 2.06 19.23 8.92
N THR A 97 2.50 19.19 7.67
CA THR A 97 3.84 18.74 7.29
C THR A 97 4.93 19.64 7.87
N GLN A 98 4.74 20.96 7.82
CA GLN A 98 5.68 21.91 8.43
C GLN A 98 5.75 21.76 9.95
N GLU A 99 4.61 21.54 10.62
CA GLU A 99 4.54 21.26 12.04
C GLU A 99 5.34 19.99 12.41
N LEU A 100 5.17 18.91 11.63
CA LEU A 100 5.95 17.66 11.78
C LEU A 100 7.45 17.91 11.59
N ILE A 101 7.86 18.57 10.53
CA ILE A 101 9.27 18.90 10.28
C ILE A 101 9.84 19.71 11.45
N ARG A 102 9.10 20.69 11.93
CA ARG A 102 9.53 21.53 13.07
C ARG A 102 9.69 20.70 14.35
N ALA A 103 8.74 19.80 14.65
CA ALA A 103 8.81 18.92 15.81
C ALA A 103 10.08 18.06 15.78
N PHE A 104 10.43 17.47 14.65
CA PHE A 104 11.63 16.63 14.48
C PHE A 104 12.93 17.46 14.47
N THR A 105 12.90 18.69 13.97
CA THR A 105 14.11 19.54 13.87
C THR A 105 14.46 20.16 15.22
N VAL A 106 13.47 20.69 15.94
CA VAL A 106 13.71 21.44 17.18
C VAL A 106 13.81 20.51 18.40
N LYS A 107 13.11 19.40 18.41
CA LYS A 107 13.08 18.37 19.48
C LYS A 107 12.97 18.96 20.90
N ARG A 108 12.02 19.86 21.11
CA ARG A 108 11.71 20.39 22.45
C ARG A 108 11.26 19.24 23.38
N ILE A 109 11.33 19.48 24.69
CA ILE A 109 10.73 18.56 25.65
C ILE A 109 9.26 18.33 25.27
N GLY A 110 8.88 17.06 25.11
CA GLY A 110 7.52 16.69 24.71
C GLY A 110 7.25 16.73 23.19
N TYR A 111 8.26 16.91 22.33
CA TYR A 111 8.08 16.95 20.87
C TYR A 111 7.35 15.71 20.32
N GLN A 112 7.43 14.57 21.01
CA GLN A 112 6.69 13.37 20.64
C GLN A 112 5.17 13.59 20.64
N PHE A 113 4.65 14.41 21.57
CA PHE A 113 3.23 14.78 21.60
C PHE A 113 2.85 15.65 20.41
N ASP A 114 3.75 16.56 19.99
CA ASP A 114 3.54 17.36 18.79
C ASP A 114 3.48 16.47 17.54
N VAL A 115 4.37 15.47 17.44
CA VAL A 115 4.36 14.49 16.35
C VAL A 115 3.06 13.70 16.32
N TYR A 116 2.63 13.13 17.45
CA TYR A 116 1.36 12.38 17.52
C TYR A 116 0.16 13.27 17.18
N SER A 117 0.13 14.50 17.70
CA SER A 117 -0.94 15.45 17.40
C SER A 117 -1.01 15.79 15.91
N SER A 118 0.12 16.08 15.29
CA SER A 118 0.18 16.38 13.86
C SER A 118 -0.20 15.19 13.00
N LEU A 119 0.21 13.98 13.37
CA LEU A 119 -0.20 12.75 12.67
C LEU A 119 -1.70 12.48 12.80
N LEU A 120 -2.30 12.66 13.99
CA LEU A 120 -3.75 12.52 14.18
C LEU A 120 -4.53 13.49 13.28
N ARG A 121 -4.10 14.75 13.23
CA ARG A 121 -4.72 15.76 12.39
C ARG A 121 -4.55 15.47 10.90
N LEU A 122 -3.38 14.96 10.51
CA LEU A 122 -3.11 14.53 9.14
C LEU A 122 -4.03 13.36 8.74
N PHE A 123 -4.13 12.33 9.56
CA PHE A 123 -5.02 11.20 9.28
C PHE A 123 -6.50 11.63 9.27
N ALA A 124 -6.90 12.51 10.20
CA ALA A 124 -8.26 13.04 10.21
C ALA A 124 -8.58 13.86 8.94
N ALA A 125 -7.62 14.63 8.42
CA ALA A 125 -7.79 15.34 7.16
C ALA A 125 -7.94 14.38 5.97
N LEU A 126 -7.13 13.31 5.92
CA LEU A 126 -7.19 12.28 4.87
C LEU A 126 -8.48 11.44 4.91
N GLU A 127 -9.10 11.29 6.08
CA GLU A 127 -10.37 10.59 6.27
C GLU A 127 -11.59 11.49 6.06
N ASN A 128 -11.39 12.80 5.91
CA ASN A 128 -12.49 13.74 5.68
C ASN A 128 -12.86 13.78 4.20
N PRO A 129 -14.07 13.30 3.81
CA PRO A 129 -14.50 13.25 2.42
C PRO A 129 -14.74 14.64 1.79
N ASP A 130 -14.88 15.70 2.61
CA ASP A 130 -14.99 17.07 2.12
C ASP A 130 -13.63 17.66 1.73
N ILE A 131 -12.54 17.09 2.25
CA ILE A 131 -11.17 17.51 1.96
C ILE A 131 -10.51 16.61 0.93
N TYR A 132 -10.63 15.29 1.08
CA TYR A 132 -9.97 14.33 0.22
C TYR A 132 -10.91 13.22 -0.29
N LYS A 133 -10.78 12.92 -1.58
CA LYS A 133 -11.29 11.68 -2.14
C LYS A 133 -10.19 10.62 -2.05
N ALA A 134 -10.39 9.61 -1.21
CA ALA A 134 -9.49 8.47 -1.10
C ALA A 134 -9.91 7.35 -2.06
N THR A 135 -8.92 6.79 -2.78
CA THR A 135 -9.13 5.66 -3.69
C THR A 135 -8.11 4.58 -3.38
N HIS A 136 -8.55 3.37 -3.09
CA HIS A 136 -7.67 2.22 -2.91
C HIS A 136 -7.32 1.61 -4.26
N ILE A 137 -6.04 1.59 -4.59
CA ILE A 137 -5.52 1.00 -5.82
C ILE A 137 -4.78 -0.28 -5.43
N SER A 138 -5.38 -1.40 -5.76
CA SER A 138 -4.76 -2.70 -5.59
C SER A 138 -4.02 -3.05 -6.88
N LEU A 139 -2.71 -2.96 -6.82
CA LEU A 139 -1.83 -3.41 -7.88
C LEU A 139 -1.66 -4.93 -7.71
N ARG A 140 -2.57 -5.70 -8.30
CA ARG A 140 -2.28 -7.10 -8.51
C ARG A 140 -1.01 -7.15 -9.35
N ASN A 141 0.01 -7.79 -8.81
CA ASN A 141 1.29 -7.94 -9.47
C ASN A 141 1.02 -8.48 -10.89
N SER A 142 1.27 -7.69 -11.92
CA SER A 142 1.10 -8.14 -13.32
C SER A 142 1.88 -9.43 -13.55
N GLN A 143 3.00 -9.62 -12.87
CA GLN A 143 3.79 -10.84 -12.86
C GLN A 143 3.04 -12.01 -12.20
N GLU A 144 2.33 -11.78 -11.09
CA GLU A 144 1.51 -12.84 -10.46
C GLU A 144 0.29 -13.22 -11.30
N LEU A 145 -0.33 -12.26 -11.98
CA LEU A 145 -1.40 -12.54 -12.94
C LEU A 145 -0.88 -13.34 -14.13
N LEU A 146 0.24 -12.90 -14.73
CA LEU A 146 0.90 -13.66 -15.82
C LEU A 146 1.30 -15.06 -15.37
N THR A 147 1.86 -15.19 -14.17
CA THR A 147 2.21 -16.49 -13.59
C THR A 147 0.97 -17.34 -13.34
N ALA A 148 -0.12 -16.75 -12.82
CA ALA A 148 -1.38 -17.47 -12.63
C ALA A 148 -1.96 -17.98 -13.95
N GLU A 149 -1.91 -17.17 -15.01
CA GLU A 149 -2.34 -17.58 -16.34
C GLU A 149 -1.44 -18.68 -16.92
N GLN A 150 -0.12 -18.58 -16.75
CA GLN A 150 0.81 -19.61 -17.15
C GLN A 150 0.55 -20.94 -16.41
N VAL A 151 0.29 -20.89 -15.10
CA VAL A 151 -0.07 -22.07 -14.31
C VAL A 151 -1.38 -22.67 -14.81
N LYS A 152 -2.42 -21.86 -15.03
CA LYS A 152 -3.70 -22.31 -15.57
C LYS A 152 -3.52 -23.00 -16.92
N LYS A 153 -2.79 -22.36 -17.84
CA LYS A 153 -2.51 -22.90 -19.17
C LYS A 153 -1.77 -24.24 -19.11
N LEU A 154 -0.78 -24.39 -18.21
CA LEU A 154 -0.09 -25.66 -18.02
C LEU A 154 -1.02 -26.74 -17.47
N ILE A 155 -1.89 -26.42 -16.51
CA ILE A 155 -2.89 -27.34 -15.97
C ILE A 155 -3.86 -27.79 -17.09
N GLU A 156 -4.36 -26.88 -17.89
CA GLU A 156 -5.25 -27.14 -19.02
C GLU A 156 -4.56 -28.02 -20.08
N THR A 157 -3.32 -27.69 -20.45
CA THR A 157 -2.53 -28.44 -21.43
C THR A 157 -2.31 -29.91 -21.00
N HIS A 158 -2.19 -30.15 -19.70
CA HIS A 158 -2.02 -31.47 -19.11
C HIS A 158 -3.34 -32.09 -18.60
N HIS A 159 -4.50 -31.51 -18.97
CA HIS A 159 -5.83 -31.99 -18.58
C HIS A 159 -5.98 -32.20 -17.06
N GLY A 160 -5.38 -31.35 -16.25
CA GLY A 160 -5.39 -31.46 -14.79
C GLY A 160 -4.41 -32.48 -14.19
N ALA A 161 -3.75 -33.32 -15.01
CA ALA A 161 -2.88 -34.40 -14.53
C ALA A 161 -1.44 -33.98 -14.19
N ILE A 162 -1.17 -32.66 -14.07
CA ILE A 162 0.18 -32.16 -13.76
C ILE A 162 0.43 -32.12 -12.26
N GLN A 163 1.59 -32.61 -11.82
CA GLN A 163 1.98 -32.56 -10.43
C GLN A 163 2.47 -31.15 -10.02
N ARG A 164 2.27 -30.78 -8.75
CA ARG A 164 2.69 -29.49 -8.21
C ARG A 164 4.18 -29.22 -8.37
N THR A 165 5.01 -30.25 -8.24
CA THR A 165 6.46 -30.20 -8.45
C THR A 165 6.81 -29.83 -9.89
N ASN A 166 6.14 -30.44 -10.85
CA ASN A 166 6.40 -30.19 -12.27
C ASN A 166 5.97 -28.79 -12.68
N LEU A 167 4.87 -28.26 -12.10
CA LEU A 167 4.48 -26.86 -12.28
C LEU A 167 5.53 -25.89 -11.71
N ALA A 168 6.04 -26.21 -10.52
CA ALA A 168 7.04 -25.40 -9.85
C ALA A 168 8.37 -25.36 -10.64
N GLU A 169 8.82 -26.51 -11.13
CA GLU A 169 10.00 -26.62 -11.98
C GLU A 169 9.83 -25.92 -13.33
N ALA A 170 8.70 -26.14 -14.01
CA ALA A 170 8.44 -25.54 -15.33
C ALA A 170 8.40 -24.00 -15.30
N LEU A 171 7.99 -23.42 -14.18
CA LEU A 171 7.87 -21.98 -14.00
C LEU A 171 9.00 -21.38 -13.14
N ASN A 172 9.93 -22.19 -12.67
CA ASN A 172 11.04 -21.80 -11.81
C ASN A 172 10.58 -21.08 -10.51
N TYR A 173 9.53 -21.64 -9.87
CA TYR A 173 8.98 -21.15 -8.61
C TYR A 173 8.93 -22.26 -7.56
N SER A 174 8.74 -21.88 -6.29
CA SER A 174 8.47 -22.88 -5.25
C SER A 174 7.03 -23.40 -5.33
N CYS A 175 6.83 -24.63 -4.83
CA CYS A 175 5.51 -25.25 -4.75
C CYS A 175 4.51 -24.43 -3.92
N GLU A 176 5.00 -23.79 -2.86
CA GLU A 176 4.21 -22.89 -2.00
C GLU A 176 3.76 -21.65 -2.76
N HIS A 177 4.66 -21.06 -3.54
CA HIS A 177 4.38 -19.89 -4.36
C HIS A 177 3.28 -20.19 -5.41
N ILE A 178 3.39 -21.29 -6.15
CA ILE A 178 2.37 -21.73 -7.12
C ILE A 178 1.02 -21.95 -6.44
N SER A 179 1.01 -22.64 -5.29
CA SER A 179 -0.23 -22.92 -4.55
C SER A 179 -0.90 -21.62 -4.06
N ARG A 180 -0.10 -20.66 -3.61
CA ARG A 180 -0.59 -19.34 -3.17
C ARG A 180 -1.17 -18.55 -4.34
N ILE A 181 -0.46 -18.48 -5.46
CA ILE A 181 -0.91 -17.75 -6.66
C ILE A 181 -2.27 -18.28 -7.13
N ILE A 182 -2.42 -19.60 -7.27
CA ILE A 182 -3.69 -20.19 -7.71
C ILE A 182 -4.79 -19.88 -6.70
N LYS A 183 -4.55 -20.08 -5.41
CA LYS A 183 -5.56 -19.79 -4.38
C LYS A 183 -5.99 -18.31 -4.37
N THR A 184 -5.04 -17.39 -4.52
CA THR A 184 -5.33 -15.95 -4.55
C THR A 184 -6.12 -15.55 -5.80
N ASN A 185 -5.81 -16.15 -6.96
CA ASN A 185 -6.40 -15.75 -8.24
C ASN A 185 -7.71 -16.49 -8.59
N THR A 186 -7.93 -17.68 -8.02
CA THR A 186 -9.09 -18.51 -8.36
C THR A 186 -10.04 -18.77 -7.18
N GLY A 187 -9.58 -18.54 -5.95
CA GLY A 187 -10.29 -18.93 -4.74
C GLY A 187 -10.16 -20.42 -4.38
N TYR A 188 -9.65 -21.26 -5.31
CA TYR A 188 -9.51 -22.71 -5.12
C TYR A 188 -8.09 -23.08 -4.72
N THR A 189 -7.95 -24.18 -3.96
CA THR A 189 -6.63 -24.79 -3.79
C THR A 189 -6.15 -25.36 -5.12
N LEU A 190 -4.83 -25.47 -5.34
CA LEU A 190 -4.28 -26.04 -6.57
C LEU A 190 -4.85 -27.43 -6.85
N LYS A 191 -5.00 -28.26 -5.81
CA LYS A 191 -5.60 -29.61 -5.95
C LYS A 191 -7.06 -29.56 -6.43
N ALA A 192 -7.87 -28.63 -5.90
CA ALA A 192 -9.26 -28.47 -6.30
C ALA A 192 -9.40 -27.85 -7.69
N TYR A 193 -8.40 -27.08 -8.13
CA TYR A 193 -8.38 -26.48 -9.46
C TYR A 193 -7.98 -27.49 -10.57
N CYS A 194 -7.23 -28.52 -10.22
CA CYS A 194 -6.84 -29.61 -11.14
C CYS A 194 -7.90 -30.72 -11.30
N GLN A 195 -9.02 -30.64 -10.58
CA GLN A 195 -10.13 -31.61 -10.68
C GLN A 195 -11.23 -31.10 -11.61
#